data_269ee1b8749e2738c3093983f25e41e7
#
_entry.id   269ee1b8749e2738c3093983f25e41e7
#
_cell.length_a   1.000
_cell.length_b   1.000
_cell.length_c   1.000
_cell.angle_alpha   90.00
_cell.angle_beta   90.00
_cell.angle_gamma   90.00
#
_symmetry.space_group_name_H-M   'P 1'
#
loop_
_entity.id
_entity.type
_entity.pdbx_description
1 polymer ?
#
loop_
_entity_poly.entity_id
_entity_poly.type
_entity_poly.pdbx_seq_one_letter_code
_entity_poly.pdbx_strand_id
1 'polypeptide(L)'
;MGGQIVIEQLEFRGRCGVTPEERARTQPLAVDLELSFQLEDAGQSDDLLHTIDYAKVAQRVVELGVGHDSRLLESMAERFLSALFDEFPVDRIKLWLRKLHPPISQVTRSVGITVERSRLAQQLLRTDPPPARFLIQQLHRLPKGKVLDVAAGNGRHALFLASLGYQVDTVDRDEDAIAQLSSSARARNLTGVTTRALDLEQPPPYKPNLGHETYDAILVFFYLNRPLFPHLIEALKPGGMLFYETFTIDNHLQYRHPRRQEFCLNHGELLDLTASLRVLHYDEGLHEGHHGSESVHTAQLVGLKPFLARSSP
;
A
#
# COMPACT_ATOMS: atom_id res chain seq x y z
N MET A 1 20.22 -10.06 -2.97
CA MET A 1 20.78 -9.01 -2.08
C MET A 1 20.54 -7.68 -2.77
N GLY A 2 19.81 -6.75 -2.15
CA GLY A 2 19.60 -5.44 -2.77
C GLY A 2 20.89 -4.61 -2.72
N GLY A 3 21.19 -3.88 -3.78
CA GLY A 3 22.28 -2.93 -3.82
C GLY A 3 21.77 -1.49 -3.62
N GLN A 4 22.70 -0.55 -3.55
CA GLN A 4 22.40 0.87 -3.35
C GLN A 4 23.21 1.72 -4.31
N ILE A 5 22.57 2.74 -4.88
CA ILE A 5 23.28 3.89 -5.47
C ILE A 5 23.41 4.94 -4.38
N VAL A 6 24.62 5.48 -4.22
CA VAL A 6 24.94 6.53 -3.24
C VAL A 6 25.33 7.79 -3.99
N ILE A 7 24.69 8.90 -3.65
CA ILE A 7 25.04 10.25 -4.09
C ILE A 7 25.46 11.02 -2.84
N GLU A 8 26.73 11.41 -2.78
CA GLU A 8 27.30 12.14 -1.64
C GLU A 8 27.47 13.61 -1.97
N GLN A 9 27.11 14.45 -1.03
CA GLN A 9 27.32 15.89 -1.03
C GLN A 9 26.85 16.60 -2.32
N LEU A 10 25.62 16.27 -2.77
CA LEU A 10 24.98 17.02 -3.86
C LEU A 10 24.63 18.41 -3.37
N GLU A 11 25.38 19.42 -3.79
CA GLU A 11 25.24 20.80 -3.35
C GLU A 11 24.35 21.61 -4.30
N PHE A 12 23.52 22.48 -3.72
CA PHE A 12 22.71 23.46 -4.45
C PHE A 12 22.46 24.71 -3.59
N ARG A 13 21.97 25.76 -4.23
CA ARG A 13 21.60 27.00 -3.53
C ARG A 13 20.06 27.08 -3.49
N GLY A 14 19.49 26.85 -2.31
CA GLY A 14 18.05 26.90 -2.07
C GLY A 14 17.64 27.94 -1.03
N ARG A 15 16.33 28.18 -0.91
CA ARG A 15 15.75 29.04 0.09
C ARG A 15 15.02 28.20 1.13
N CYS A 16 15.59 28.18 2.36
CA CYS A 16 14.99 27.42 3.46
C CYS A 16 15.24 28.13 4.79
N GLY A 17 14.19 28.50 5.51
CA GLY A 17 14.33 29.11 6.81
C GLY A 17 13.01 29.51 7.46
N VAL A 18 13.05 29.62 8.79
CA VAL A 18 11.84 29.92 9.58
C VAL A 18 11.45 31.40 9.42
N THR A 19 12.44 32.31 9.35
CA THR A 19 12.17 33.75 9.22
C THR A 19 12.06 34.20 7.76
N PRO A 20 11.31 35.26 7.45
CA PRO A 20 11.25 35.81 6.10
C PRO A 20 12.63 36.27 5.59
N GLU A 21 13.46 36.84 6.46
CA GLU A 21 14.82 37.34 6.14
C GLU A 21 15.73 36.19 5.70
N GLU A 22 15.63 35.04 6.38
CA GLU A 22 16.40 33.85 6.03
C GLU A 22 15.98 33.30 4.65
N ARG A 23 14.69 33.32 4.32
CA ARG A 23 14.20 32.90 3.02
C ARG A 23 14.39 33.90 1.89
N ALA A 24 14.61 35.17 2.20
CA ALA A 24 14.88 36.21 1.20
C ALA A 24 16.17 35.96 0.41
N ARG A 25 17.09 35.14 0.94
CA ARG A 25 18.40 34.86 0.33
C ARG A 25 18.59 33.37 0.12
N THR A 26 19.21 33.00 -1.01
CA THR A 26 19.65 31.63 -1.23
C THR A 26 20.81 31.28 -0.32
N GLN A 27 20.81 30.07 0.23
CA GLN A 27 21.88 29.55 1.07
C GLN A 27 22.39 28.21 0.54
N PRO A 28 23.65 27.84 0.81
CA PRO A 28 24.19 26.57 0.39
C PRO A 28 23.57 25.41 1.21
N LEU A 29 22.98 24.47 0.52
CA LEU A 29 22.41 23.26 1.04
C LEU A 29 23.13 22.07 0.41
N ALA A 30 23.20 20.95 1.13
CA ALA A 30 23.67 19.68 0.59
C ALA A 30 22.71 18.56 0.93
N VAL A 31 22.62 17.58 0.03
CA VAL A 31 21.89 16.35 0.23
C VAL A 31 22.76 15.14 -0.08
N ASP A 32 22.72 14.13 0.79
CA ASP A 32 23.23 12.80 0.52
C ASP A 32 22.04 11.88 0.35
N LEU A 33 22.12 10.97 -0.61
CA LEU A 33 21.07 10.02 -0.95
C LEU A 33 21.65 8.61 -1.03
N GLU A 34 20.99 7.65 -0.36
CA GLU A 34 21.18 6.23 -0.55
C GLU A 34 19.88 5.67 -1.17
N LEU A 35 19.96 5.18 -2.41
CA LEU A 35 18.82 4.69 -3.19
C LEU A 35 18.91 3.17 -3.31
N SER A 36 18.04 2.43 -2.61
CA SER A 36 18.02 0.96 -2.67
C SER A 36 17.07 0.49 -3.76
N PHE A 37 17.53 -0.46 -4.60
CA PHE A 37 16.74 -1.14 -5.63
C PHE A 37 17.44 -2.43 -6.07
N GLN A 38 16.86 -3.16 -7.04
CA GLN A 38 17.46 -4.37 -7.58
C GLN A 38 18.54 -4.01 -8.59
N LEU A 39 19.82 -4.38 -8.30
CA LEU A 39 20.99 -4.10 -9.14
C LEU A 39 21.40 -5.26 -10.04
N GLU A 40 20.84 -6.44 -9.81
CA GLU A 40 21.29 -7.68 -10.42
C GLU A 40 21.17 -7.65 -11.95
N ASP A 41 20.03 -7.18 -12.46
CA ASP A 41 19.78 -7.12 -13.90
C ASP A 41 20.69 -6.12 -14.61
N ALA A 42 20.93 -4.97 -13.98
CA ALA A 42 21.87 -3.97 -14.50
C ALA A 42 23.31 -4.48 -14.52
N GLY A 43 23.73 -5.19 -13.47
CA GLY A 43 25.06 -5.76 -13.37
C GLY A 43 25.34 -6.87 -14.39
N GLN A 44 24.30 -7.55 -14.89
CA GLN A 44 24.41 -8.59 -15.91
C GLN A 44 24.30 -8.05 -17.33
N SER A 45 23.46 -7.04 -17.56
CA SER A 45 23.13 -6.54 -18.90
C SER A 45 23.98 -5.37 -19.36
N ASP A 46 24.60 -4.62 -18.43
CA ASP A 46 25.27 -3.33 -18.68
C ASP A 46 24.36 -2.33 -19.41
N ASP A 47 23.04 -2.38 -19.13
CA ASP A 47 22.03 -1.55 -19.76
C ASP A 47 21.44 -0.55 -18.76
N LEU A 48 21.45 0.73 -19.12
CA LEU A 48 20.88 1.82 -18.32
C LEU A 48 19.36 1.65 -18.06
N LEU A 49 18.67 0.91 -18.91
CA LEU A 49 17.23 0.60 -18.72
C LEU A 49 16.96 -0.27 -17.48
N HIS A 50 17.95 -0.98 -16.98
CA HIS A 50 17.84 -1.86 -15.82
C HIS A 50 18.36 -1.20 -14.53
N THR A 51 18.73 0.08 -14.56
CA THR A 51 19.23 0.81 -13.38
C THR A 51 18.56 2.16 -13.21
N ILE A 52 18.91 2.85 -12.15
CA ILE A 52 18.49 4.22 -11.90
C ILE A 52 19.56 5.19 -12.43
N ASP A 53 19.15 6.06 -13.36
CA ASP A 53 20.01 7.13 -13.84
C ASP A 53 20.24 8.17 -12.72
N TYR A 54 21.33 8.00 -11.99
CA TYR A 54 21.67 8.88 -10.86
C TYR A 54 21.91 10.34 -11.29
N ALA A 55 22.26 10.60 -12.55
CA ALA A 55 22.40 11.96 -13.05
C ALA A 55 21.05 12.67 -13.12
N LYS A 56 20.00 11.96 -13.56
CA LYS A 56 18.62 12.47 -13.53
C LYS A 56 18.10 12.67 -12.11
N VAL A 57 18.43 11.75 -11.18
CA VAL A 57 18.11 11.91 -9.76
C VAL A 57 18.74 13.19 -9.21
N ALA A 58 20.03 13.40 -9.42
CA ALA A 58 20.74 14.58 -8.95
C ALA A 58 20.16 15.86 -9.56
N GLN A 59 19.92 15.88 -10.87
CA GLN A 59 19.28 17.00 -11.55
C GLN A 59 17.92 17.33 -10.93
N ARG A 60 17.08 16.32 -10.72
CA ARG A 60 15.73 16.49 -10.18
C ARG A 60 15.72 17.07 -8.77
N VAL A 61 16.62 16.61 -7.92
CA VAL A 61 16.78 17.14 -6.56
C VAL A 61 17.20 18.61 -6.58
N VAL A 62 18.15 18.96 -7.43
CA VAL A 62 18.58 20.36 -7.59
C VAL A 62 17.46 21.26 -8.09
N GLU A 63 16.70 20.83 -9.11
CA GLU A 63 15.54 21.56 -9.63
C GLU A 63 14.51 21.86 -8.54
N LEU A 64 14.15 20.85 -7.74
CA LEU A 64 13.19 20.98 -6.64
C LEU A 64 13.72 21.86 -5.50
N GLY A 65 15.01 21.76 -5.20
CA GLY A 65 15.67 22.52 -4.14
C GLY A 65 15.83 23.99 -4.47
N VAL A 66 16.04 24.31 -5.74
CA VAL A 66 16.19 25.70 -6.24
C VAL A 66 14.82 26.33 -6.53
N GLY A 67 13.91 25.57 -7.09
CA GLY A 67 12.62 26.06 -7.61
C GLY A 67 11.57 26.41 -6.55
N HIS A 68 11.77 26.03 -5.29
CA HIS A 68 10.76 26.19 -4.25
C HIS A 68 11.34 26.68 -2.93
N ASP A 69 10.67 27.68 -2.35
CA ASP A 69 10.96 28.15 -1.01
C ASP A 69 10.38 27.19 0.04
N SER A 70 11.13 26.89 1.08
CA SER A 70 10.70 26.05 2.20
C SER A 70 10.92 26.74 3.54
N ARG A 71 9.96 26.59 4.45
CA ARG A 71 10.15 27.07 5.83
C ARG A 71 11.00 26.12 6.66
N LEU A 72 10.87 24.81 6.37
CA LEU A 72 11.49 23.73 7.11
C LEU A 72 12.24 22.80 6.15
N LEU A 73 13.35 22.23 6.62
CA LEU A 73 14.08 21.19 5.89
C LEU A 73 13.21 19.93 5.71
N GLU A 74 12.36 19.63 6.67
CA GLU A 74 11.40 18.52 6.63
C GLU A 74 10.46 18.62 5.42
N SER A 75 9.93 19.82 5.16
CA SER A 75 9.06 20.05 4.00
C SER A 75 9.80 19.91 2.66
N MET A 76 11.07 20.32 2.62
CA MET A 76 11.92 20.16 1.43
C MET A 76 12.25 18.67 1.21
N ALA A 77 12.61 17.94 2.28
CA ALA A 77 12.89 16.51 2.22
C ALA A 77 11.68 15.70 1.75
N GLU A 78 10.48 16.03 2.26
CA GLU A 78 9.24 15.39 1.85
C GLU A 78 8.96 15.57 0.34
N ARG A 79 9.24 16.75 -0.19
CA ARG A 79 9.11 17.04 -1.63
C ARG A 79 10.10 16.21 -2.45
N PHE A 80 11.35 16.07 -1.99
CA PHE A 80 12.35 15.23 -2.66
C PHE A 80 11.92 13.77 -2.64
N LEU A 81 11.56 13.22 -1.48
CA LEU A 81 11.11 11.84 -1.35
C LEU A 81 9.90 11.55 -2.25
N SER A 82 8.93 12.47 -2.26
CA SER A 82 7.73 12.35 -3.08
C SER A 82 8.06 12.23 -4.56
N ALA A 83 8.83 13.17 -5.09
CA ALA A 83 9.22 13.18 -6.50
C ALA A 83 10.09 11.96 -6.87
N LEU A 84 11.05 11.60 -6.02
CA LEU A 84 11.94 10.47 -6.30
C LEU A 84 11.20 9.13 -6.32
N PHE A 85 10.24 8.90 -5.41
CA PHE A 85 9.41 7.69 -5.46
C PHE A 85 8.44 7.67 -6.65
N ASP A 86 8.01 8.83 -7.16
CA ASP A 86 7.11 8.90 -8.31
C ASP A 86 7.83 8.67 -9.64
N GLU A 87 9.03 9.22 -9.75
CA GLU A 87 9.75 9.29 -11.02
C GLU A 87 10.76 8.15 -11.21
N PHE A 88 11.20 7.48 -10.12
CA PHE A 88 12.24 6.45 -10.18
C PHE A 88 11.80 5.15 -9.51
N PRO A 89 12.26 3.97 -9.98
CA PRO A 89 11.91 2.65 -9.43
C PRO A 89 12.70 2.32 -8.17
N VAL A 90 12.72 3.22 -7.18
CA VAL A 90 13.44 3.06 -5.91
C VAL A 90 12.57 2.34 -4.89
N ASP A 91 13.10 1.36 -4.17
CA ASP A 91 12.39 0.63 -3.10
C ASP A 91 12.49 1.34 -1.75
N ARG A 92 13.66 1.95 -1.47
CA ARG A 92 13.95 2.68 -0.24
C ARG A 92 14.88 3.83 -0.53
N ILE A 93 14.64 4.96 0.14
CA ILE A 93 15.47 6.15 0.10
C ILE A 93 15.87 6.49 1.52
N LYS A 94 17.19 6.65 1.75
CA LYS A 94 17.71 7.34 2.92
C LYS A 94 18.30 8.67 2.44
N LEU A 95 17.88 9.76 3.06
CA LEU A 95 18.18 11.13 2.66
C LEU A 95 18.74 11.88 3.88
N TRP A 96 19.86 12.56 3.70
CA TRP A 96 20.40 13.50 4.66
C TRP A 96 20.47 14.90 4.03
N LEU A 97 19.54 15.78 4.39
CA LEU A 97 19.47 17.17 3.91
C LEU A 97 19.97 18.12 4.98
N ARG A 98 20.90 19.03 4.61
CA ARG A 98 21.56 19.92 5.56
C ARG A 98 21.86 21.31 5.00
N LYS A 99 21.90 22.31 5.90
CA LYS A 99 22.44 23.62 5.67
C LYS A 99 23.95 23.56 5.94
N LEU A 100 24.76 23.97 4.99
CA LEU A 100 26.24 23.97 5.14
C LEU A 100 26.76 25.12 6.03
N HIS A 101 26.03 26.23 6.08
CA HIS A 101 26.36 27.38 6.91
C HIS A 101 25.13 27.84 7.69
N PRO A 102 24.74 27.09 8.75
CA PRO A 102 23.56 27.47 9.54
C PRO A 102 23.83 28.76 10.33
N PRO A 103 22.79 29.58 10.58
CA PRO A 103 22.93 30.83 11.35
C PRO A 103 23.04 30.57 12.88
N ILE A 104 23.89 29.63 13.26
CA ILE A 104 24.12 29.20 14.65
C ILE A 104 25.62 29.18 14.87
N SER A 105 26.12 30.14 15.63
CA SER A 105 27.58 30.39 15.82
C SER A 105 28.34 29.18 16.40
N GLN A 106 27.67 28.33 17.17
CA GLN A 106 28.27 27.13 17.79
C GLN A 106 28.34 25.93 16.84
N VAL A 107 27.65 25.98 15.70
CA VAL A 107 27.68 24.91 14.70
C VAL A 107 28.73 25.21 13.63
N THR A 108 29.82 24.46 13.63
CA THR A 108 30.99 24.72 12.77
C THR A 108 30.93 24.02 11.41
N ARG A 109 30.00 23.08 11.19
CA ARG A 109 29.88 22.36 9.94
C ARG A 109 28.51 22.54 9.30
N SER A 110 27.50 21.78 9.77
CA SER A 110 26.18 21.77 9.17
C SER A 110 25.10 21.41 10.19
N VAL A 111 23.88 21.80 9.88
CA VAL A 111 22.68 21.38 10.59
C VAL A 111 21.70 20.79 9.56
N GLY A 112 21.10 19.65 9.86
CA GLY A 112 20.21 18.99 8.90
C GLY A 112 19.31 17.94 9.54
N ILE A 113 18.59 17.26 8.68
CA ILE A 113 17.70 16.14 9.02
C ILE A 113 18.09 14.91 8.23
N THR A 114 17.93 13.75 8.83
CA THR A 114 18.01 12.45 8.15
C THR A 114 16.63 11.82 8.13
N VAL A 115 16.20 11.35 6.96
CA VAL A 115 14.94 10.64 6.77
C VAL A 115 15.23 9.35 6.03
N GLU A 116 14.68 8.25 6.50
CA GLU A 116 14.65 6.98 5.77
C GLU A 116 13.21 6.58 5.51
N ARG A 117 12.90 6.18 4.27
CA ARG A 117 11.55 5.80 3.86
C ARG A 117 11.58 4.70 2.81
N SER A 118 10.68 3.73 2.94
CA SER A 118 10.41 2.74 1.89
C SER A 118 9.27 3.21 0.97
N ARG A 119 9.21 2.65 -0.25
CA ARG A 119 8.10 2.88 -1.19
C ARG A 119 6.75 2.54 -0.55
N LEU A 120 6.69 1.43 0.19
CA LEU A 120 5.48 1.04 0.92
C LEU A 120 5.05 2.12 1.92
N ALA A 121 5.96 2.63 2.74
CA ALA A 121 5.66 3.68 3.71
C ALA A 121 5.21 4.98 3.03
N GLN A 122 5.81 5.33 1.89
CA GLN A 122 5.41 6.50 1.10
C GLN A 122 3.98 6.35 0.54
N GLN A 123 3.63 5.17 0.04
CA GLN A 123 2.28 4.92 -0.47
C GLN A 123 1.23 4.95 0.65
N LEU A 124 1.57 4.41 1.82
CA LEU A 124 0.68 4.47 2.99
C LEU A 124 0.38 5.90 3.43
N LEU A 125 1.38 6.79 3.41
CA LEU A 125 1.18 8.21 3.74
C LEU A 125 0.26 8.94 2.76
N ARG A 126 0.12 8.45 1.52
CA ARG A 126 -0.73 9.04 0.47
C ARG A 126 -2.11 8.42 0.38
N THR A 127 -2.36 7.35 1.13
CA THR A 127 -3.62 6.63 1.10
C THR A 127 -4.51 7.10 2.24
N ASP A 128 -5.65 7.72 1.89
CA ASP A 128 -6.64 8.19 2.85
C ASP A 128 -8.04 7.77 2.36
N PRO A 129 -8.76 6.96 3.14
CA PRO A 129 -8.34 6.26 4.36
C PRO A 129 -7.30 5.17 4.07
N PRO A 130 -6.41 4.84 5.04
CA PRO A 130 -5.40 3.81 4.85
C PRO A 130 -6.02 2.42 4.71
N PRO A 131 -5.34 1.47 4.05
CA PRO A 131 -5.79 0.08 3.99
C PRO A 131 -5.85 -0.54 5.38
N ALA A 132 -6.59 -1.62 5.53
CA ALA A 132 -6.67 -2.37 6.78
C ALA A 132 -5.28 -2.79 7.26
N ARG A 133 -5.02 -2.66 8.57
CA ARG A 133 -3.73 -3.02 9.15
C ARG A 133 -3.36 -4.47 8.89
N PHE A 134 -4.35 -5.36 8.96
CA PHE A 134 -4.17 -6.77 8.63
C PHE A 134 -3.63 -6.97 7.20
N LEU A 135 -4.16 -6.27 6.20
CA LEU A 135 -3.61 -6.32 4.84
C LEU A 135 -2.14 -5.87 4.80
N ILE A 136 -1.79 -4.80 5.50
CA ILE A 136 -0.41 -4.29 5.54
C ILE A 136 0.53 -5.32 6.18
N GLN A 137 0.13 -5.92 7.31
CA GLN A 137 0.91 -6.93 8.03
C GLN A 137 1.15 -8.19 7.18
N GLN A 138 0.15 -8.59 6.39
CA GLN A 138 0.21 -9.79 5.56
C GLN A 138 0.64 -9.52 4.11
N LEU A 139 0.99 -8.28 3.76
CA LEU A 139 1.32 -7.89 2.39
C LEU A 139 2.49 -8.70 1.79
N HIS A 140 3.43 -9.12 2.63
CA HIS A 140 4.56 -9.98 2.24
C HIS A 140 4.13 -11.37 1.72
N ARG A 141 2.91 -11.81 2.03
CA ARG A 141 2.31 -13.07 1.56
C ARG A 141 1.51 -12.90 0.28
N LEU A 142 1.10 -11.65 -0.04
CA LEU A 142 0.23 -11.38 -1.19
C LEU A 142 0.97 -11.72 -2.49
N PRO A 143 0.50 -12.73 -3.27
CA PRO A 143 1.16 -13.11 -4.49
C PRO A 143 1.07 -11.99 -5.53
N LYS A 144 2.12 -11.85 -6.34
CA LYS A 144 2.04 -10.98 -7.52
C LYS A 144 1.05 -11.55 -8.51
N GLY A 145 0.23 -10.71 -9.10
CA GLY A 145 -0.78 -11.14 -10.07
C GLY A 145 -2.07 -10.36 -9.97
N LYS A 146 -3.17 -11.04 -10.30
CA LYS A 146 -4.50 -10.45 -10.34
C LYS A 146 -5.22 -10.64 -9.01
N VAL A 147 -5.69 -9.53 -8.44
CA VAL A 147 -6.38 -9.49 -7.14
C VAL A 147 -7.85 -9.13 -7.35
N LEU A 148 -8.75 -9.71 -6.56
CA LEU A 148 -10.15 -9.30 -6.44
C LEU A 148 -10.37 -8.65 -5.06
N ASP A 149 -10.89 -7.43 -5.03
CA ASP A 149 -11.34 -6.75 -3.81
C ASP A 149 -12.88 -6.82 -3.76
N VAL A 150 -13.42 -7.56 -2.80
CA VAL A 150 -14.84 -7.86 -2.67
C VAL A 150 -15.48 -6.97 -1.61
N ALA A 151 -16.63 -6.37 -1.94
CA ALA A 151 -17.26 -5.31 -1.16
C ALA A 151 -16.28 -4.14 -0.93
N ALA A 152 -15.69 -3.70 -2.05
CA ALA A 152 -14.54 -2.79 -2.06
C ALA A 152 -14.87 -1.37 -1.54
N GLY A 153 -16.17 -0.99 -1.54
CA GLY A 153 -16.59 0.38 -1.22
C GLY A 153 -15.86 1.41 -2.08
N ASN A 154 -15.33 2.45 -1.46
CA ASN A 154 -14.53 3.49 -2.12
C ASN A 154 -13.11 3.03 -2.51
N GLY A 155 -12.79 1.74 -2.35
CA GLY A 155 -11.59 1.10 -2.89
C GLY A 155 -10.27 1.39 -2.17
N ARG A 156 -10.27 1.62 -0.87
CA ARG A 156 -9.04 1.92 -0.12
C ARG A 156 -7.95 0.84 -0.30
N HIS A 157 -8.33 -0.45 -0.33
CA HIS A 157 -7.41 -1.56 -0.57
C HIS A 157 -6.99 -1.63 -2.03
N ALA A 158 -7.95 -1.53 -2.95
CA ALA A 158 -7.70 -1.58 -4.39
C ALA A 158 -6.78 -0.46 -4.86
N LEU A 159 -7.02 0.79 -4.44
CA LEU A 159 -6.17 1.94 -4.79
C LEU A 159 -4.76 1.79 -4.22
N PHE A 160 -4.64 1.31 -2.99
CA PHE A 160 -3.35 1.03 -2.36
C PHE A 160 -2.58 -0.05 -3.13
N LEU A 161 -3.20 -1.19 -3.42
CA LEU A 161 -2.54 -2.28 -4.14
C LEU A 161 -2.18 -1.89 -5.57
N ALA A 162 -3.05 -1.15 -6.27
CA ALA A 162 -2.75 -0.64 -7.60
C ALA A 162 -1.55 0.32 -7.59
N SER A 163 -1.39 1.14 -6.54
CA SER A 163 -0.21 2.00 -6.37
C SER A 163 1.10 1.22 -6.15
N LEU A 164 1.00 -0.04 -5.74
CA LEU A 164 2.11 -0.99 -5.64
C LEU A 164 2.29 -1.84 -6.91
N GLY A 165 1.54 -1.55 -7.98
CA GLY A 165 1.64 -2.21 -9.28
C GLY A 165 0.82 -3.50 -9.42
N TYR A 166 -0.12 -3.78 -8.52
CA TYR A 166 -1.06 -4.90 -8.68
C TYR A 166 -2.16 -4.59 -9.69
N GLN A 167 -2.67 -5.64 -10.34
CA GLN A 167 -3.91 -5.57 -11.12
C GLN A 167 -5.07 -5.95 -10.19
N VAL A 168 -6.02 -5.02 -9.99
CA VAL A 168 -7.09 -5.21 -9.01
C VAL A 168 -8.45 -5.04 -9.67
N ASP A 169 -9.22 -6.13 -9.70
CA ASP A 169 -10.65 -6.06 -10.00
C ASP A 169 -11.39 -5.75 -8.69
N THR A 170 -12.41 -4.91 -8.74
CA THR A 170 -13.23 -4.57 -7.58
C THR A 170 -14.69 -4.85 -7.85
N VAL A 171 -15.40 -5.32 -6.84
CA VAL A 171 -16.84 -5.50 -6.87
C VAL A 171 -17.48 -4.88 -5.63
N ASP A 172 -18.54 -4.11 -5.84
CA ASP A 172 -19.41 -3.60 -4.78
C ASP A 172 -20.81 -3.40 -5.35
N ARG A 173 -21.85 -3.43 -4.48
CA ARG A 173 -23.24 -3.13 -4.90
C ARG A 173 -23.51 -1.63 -5.01
N ASP A 174 -22.73 -0.81 -4.34
CA ASP A 174 -22.88 0.64 -4.30
C ASP A 174 -22.26 1.27 -5.56
N GLU A 175 -23.11 1.65 -6.50
CA GLU A 175 -22.70 2.26 -7.77
C GLU A 175 -21.99 3.60 -7.57
N ASP A 176 -22.37 4.38 -6.54
CA ASP A 176 -21.74 5.68 -6.24
C ASP A 176 -20.33 5.46 -5.70
N ALA A 177 -20.15 4.48 -4.80
CA ALA A 177 -18.83 4.10 -4.30
C ALA A 177 -17.91 3.60 -5.42
N ILE A 178 -18.41 2.78 -6.34
CA ILE A 178 -17.70 2.30 -7.53
C ILE A 178 -17.34 3.44 -8.46
N ALA A 179 -18.22 4.41 -8.67
CA ALA A 179 -17.91 5.60 -9.49
C ALA A 179 -16.82 6.48 -8.85
N GLN A 180 -16.88 6.68 -7.53
CA GLN A 180 -15.83 7.40 -6.77
C GLN A 180 -14.48 6.68 -6.84
N LEU A 181 -14.46 5.36 -6.68
CA LEU A 181 -13.26 4.53 -6.83
C LEU A 181 -12.64 4.70 -8.22
N SER A 182 -13.45 4.57 -9.28
CA SER A 182 -13.01 4.74 -10.66
C SER A 182 -12.43 6.15 -10.92
N SER A 183 -13.08 7.19 -10.38
CA SER A 183 -12.59 8.57 -10.46
C SER A 183 -11.27 8.75 -9.72
N SER A 184 -11.15 8.21 -8.51
CA SER A 184 -9.93 8.27 -7.69
C SER A 184 -8.76 7.55 -8.36
N ALA A 185 -9.01 6.38 -8.98
CA ALA A 185 -7.99 5.64 -9.71
C ALA A 185 -7.45 6.47 -10.90
N ARG A 186 -8.35 7.09 -11.68
CA ARG A 186 -7.97 7.98 -12.80
C ARG A 186 -7.17 9.19 -12.34
N ALA A 187 -7.63 9.87 -11.28
CA ALA A 187 -6.96 11.05 -10.74
C ALA A 187 -5.53 10.75 -10.25
N ARG A 188 -5.27 9.50 -9.84
CA ARG A 188 -3.95 9.01 -9.39
C ARG A 188 -3.16 8.30 -10.49
N ASN A 189 -3.65 8.29 -11.75
CA ASN A 189 -3.06 7.58 -12.89
C ASN A 189 -2.85 6.06 -12.62
N LEU A 190 -3.73 5.43 -11.85
CA LEU A 190 -3.69 4.01 -11.54
C LEU A 190 -4.44 3.22 -12.63
N THR A 191 -3.71 2.64 -13.57
CA THR A 191 -4.29 1.88 -14.70
C THR A 191 -4.65 0.43 -14.33
N GLY A 192 -4.17 -0.06 -13.18
CA GLY A 192 -4.37 -1.44 -12.72
C GLY A 192 -5.70 -1.71 -12.01
N VAL A 193 -6.67 -0.78 -12.00
CA VAL A 193 -7.96 -0.93 -11.30
C VAL A 193 -9.10 -1.11 -12.30
N THR A 194 -9.84 -2.21 -12.15
CA THR A 194 -11.10 -2.46 -12.87
C THR A 194 -12.25 -2.47 -11.88
N THR A 195 -13.31 -1.73 -12.17
CA THR A 195 -14.45 -1.58 -11.25
C THR A 195 -15.72 -2.19 -11.84
N ARG A 196 -16.51 -2.86 -10.99
CA ARG A 196 -17.78 -3.46 -11.39
C ARG A 196 -18.83 -3.33 -10.28
N ALA A 197 -19.97 -2.70 -10.58
CA ALA A 197 -21.13 -2.73 -9.70
C ALA A 197 -21.76 -4.14 -9.75
N LEU A 198 -21.86 -4.81 -8.61
CA LEU A 198 -22.38 -6.18 -8.50
C LEU A 198 -22.98 -6.40 -7.11
N ASP A 199 -24.27 -6.72 -7.08
CA ASP A 199 -24.92 -7.16 -5.85
C ASP A 199 -24.65 -8.64 -5.59
N LEU A 200 -23.92 -8.91 -4.52
CA LEU A 200 -23.51 -10.24 -4.07
C LEU A 200 -24.53 -10.89 -3.11
N GLU A 201 -25.57 -10.15 -2.70
CA GLU A 201 -26.57 -10.58 -1.71
C GLU A 201 -27.91 -11.00 -2.34
N GLN A 202 -27.97 -11.12 -3.66
CA GLN A 202 -29.20 -11.55 -4.34
C GLN A 202 -29.61 -12.98 -3.91
N PRO A 203 -30.92 -13.19 -3.68
CA PRO A 203 -31.40 -14.50 -3.21
C PRO A 203 -31.25 -15.60 -4.30
N PRO A 204 -31.15 -16.86 -3.89
CA PRO A 204 -31.17 -17.99 -4.82
C PRO A 204 -32.37 -17.90 -5.80
N PRO A 205 -32.19 -18.32 -7.08
CA PRO A 205 -31.10 -19.14 -7.62
C PRO A 205 -29.87 -18.35 -8.13
N TYR A 206 -29.74 -17.08 -7.77
CA TYR A 206 -28.62 -16.26 -8.22
C TYR A 206 -27.28 -16.82 -7.74
N LYS A 207 -26.32 -16.89 -8.65
CA LYS A 207 -24.93 -17.25 -8.38
C LYS A 207 -24.04 -16.10 -8.87
N PRO A 208 -23.32 -15.41 -7.99
CA PRO A 208 -22.44 -14.33 -8.40
C PRO A 208 -21.31 -14.87 -9.27
N ASN A 209 -21.16 -14.30 -10.47
CA ASN A 209 -20.04 -14.63 -11.35
C ASN A 209 -18.79 -13.85 -10.93
N LEU A 210 -17.95 -14.46 -10.12
CA LEU A 210 -16.63 -13.95 -9.75
C LEU A 210 -15.50 -14.53 -10.62
N GLY A 211 -15.84 -15.40 -11.58
CA GLY A 211 -14.88 -16.15 -12.40
C GLY A 211 -14.53 -17.49 -11.80
N HIS A 212 -13.79 -18.29 -12.54
CA HIS A 212 -13.28 -19.61 -12.15
C HIS A 212 -11.76 -19.57 -12.27
N GLU A 213 -11.03 -19.91 -11.20
CA GLU A 213 -9.54 -19.90 -11.15
C GLU A 213 -8.91 -18.68 -11.81
N THR A 214 -9.46 -17.49 -11.48
CA THR A 214 -9.12 -16.23 -12.15
C THR A 214 -8.10 -15.42 -11.35
N TYR A 215 -8.18 -15.49 -10.00
CA TYR A 215 -7.44 -14.58 -9.13
C TYR A 215 -6.31 -15.27 -8.38
N ASP A 216 -5.19 -14.58 -8.31
CA ASP A 216 -4.04 -14.98 -7.49
C ASP A 216 -4.27 -14.65 -6.00
N ALA A 217 -5.09 -13.62 -5.73
CA ALA A 217 -5.58 -13.32 -4.38
C ALA A 217 -7.00 -12.76 -4.40
N ILE A 218 -7.75 -12.97 -3.32
CA ILE A 218 -9.05 -12.35 -3.05
C ILE A 218 -8.99 -11.69 -1.69
N LEU A 219 -9.47 -10.46 -1.60
CA LEU A 219 -9.58 -9.66 -0.40
C LEU A 219 -11.04 -9.50 -0.02
N VAL A 220 -11.37 -9.72 1.25
CA VAL A 220 -12.70 -9.44 1.83
C VAL A 220 -12.50 -8.80 3.20
N PHE A 221 -12.88 -7.54 3.33
CA PHE A 221 -12.72 -6.80 4.56
C PHE A 221 -14.03 -6.22 5.06
N PHE A 222 -14.41 -6.56 6.30
CA PHE A 222 -15.59 -6.05 7.01
C PHE A 222 -16.91 -6.31 6.26
N TYR A 223 -16.94 -7.41 5.53
CA TYR A 223 -18.11 -7.91 4.83
C TYR A 223 -18.29 -9.40 5.12
N LEU A 224 -19.51 -9.83 5.38
CA LEU A 224 -19.86 -11.23 5.63
C LEU A 224 -21.08 -11.63 4.83
N ASN A 225 -20.87 -12.56 3.90
CA ASN A 225 -21.93 -13.28 3.19
C ASN A 225 -21.55 -14.76 3.11
N ARG A 226 -22.13 -15.57 3.99
CA ARG A 226 -21.81 -17.00 4.12
C ARG A 226 -22.01 -17.79 2.82
N PRO A 227 -23.10 -17.61 2.04
CA PRO A 227 -23.28 -18.25 0.74
C PRO A 227 -22.20 -17.92 -0.29
N LEU A 228 -21.42 -16.85 -0.10
CA LEU A 228 -20.42 -16.42 -1.06
C LEU A 228 -19.13 -17.23 -1.00
N PHE A 229 -18.79 -17.87 0.15
CA PHE A 229 -17.50 -18.54 0.35
C PHE A 229 -17.17 -19.59 -0.74
N PRO A 230 -18.09 -20.49 -1.15
CA PRO A 230 -17.78 -21.41 -2.25
C PRO A 230 -17.38 -20.71 -3.54
N HIS A 231 -18.01 -19.56 -3.87
CA HIS A 231 -17.70 -18.79 -5.08
C HIS A 231 -16.38 -18.05 -4.98
N LEU A 232 -15.99 -17.56 -3.77
CA LEU A 232 -14.66 -16.99 -3.53
C LEU A 232 -13.57 -18.05 -3.76
N ILE A 233 -13.77 -19.25 -3.20
CA ILE A 233 -12.80 -20.34 -3.32
C ILE A 233 -12.72 -20.85 -4.77
N GLU A 234 -13.84 -20.92 -5.49
CA GLU A 234 -13.89 -21.28 -6.91
C GLU A 234 -13.12 -20.27 -7.77
N ALA A 235 -13.26 -18.97 -7.48
CA ALA A 235 -12.61 -17.90 -8.23
C ALA A 235 -11.09 -17.81 -7.99
N LEU A 236 -10.58 -18.36 -6.89
CA LEU A 236 -9.13 -18.46 -6.63
C LEU A 236 -8.48 -19.50 -7.56
N LYS A 237 -7.33 -19.17 -8.10
CA LYS A 237 -6.43 -20.13 -8.76
C LYS A 237 -5.92 -21.16 -7.75
N PRO A 238 -5.52 -22.37 -8.18
CA PRO A 238 -4.69 -23.24 -7.36
C PRO A 238 -3.42 -22.50 -6.92
N GLY A 239 -3.12 -22.50 -5.62
CA GLY A 239 -2.04 -21.67 -5.04
C GLY A 239 -2.43 -20.20 -4.78
N GLY A 240 -3.65 -19.79 -5.15
CA GLY A 240 -4.18 -18.46 -4.82
C GLY A 240 -4.56 -18.32 -3.35
N MET A 241 -4.63 -17.09 -2.85
CA MET A 241 -4.81 -16.79 -1.43
C MET A 241 -6.07 -15.98 -1.16
N LEU A 242 -6.81 -16.34 -0.12
CA LEU A 242 -7.89 -15.55 0.47
C LEU A 242 -7.38 -14.78 1.68
N PHE A 243 -7.55 -13.46 1.68
CA PHE A 243 -7.35 -12.57 2.81
C PHE A 243 -8.72 -12.13 3.30
N TYR A 244 -9.08 -12.51 4.49
CA TYR A 244 -10.41 -12.26 5.04
C TYR A 244 -10.31 -11.65 6.44
N GLU A 245 -11.01 -10.54 6.67
CA GLU A 245 -11.17 -9.95 7.99
C GLU A 245 -12.59 -9.43 8.14
N THR A 246 -13.30 -9.87 9.20
CA THR A 246 -14.60 -9.30 9.54
C THR A 246 -14.92 -9.45 11.03
N PHE A 247 -15.97 -8.78 11.47
CA PHE A 247 -16.38 -8.73 12.88
C PHE A 247 -16.81 -10.10 13.40
N THR A 248 -16.42 -10.38 14.65
CA THR A 248 -16.96 -11.48 15.43
C THR A 248 -18.17 -11.03 16.26
N ILE A 249 -18.89 -12.00 16.81
CA ILE A 249 -20.06 -11.76 17.68
C ILE A 249 -19.72 -10.88 18.88
N ASP A 250 -18.48 -10.97 19.40
CA ASP A 250 -18.02 -10.17 20.52
C ASP A 250 -18.05 -8.67 20.20
N ASN A 251 -17.75 -8.29 18.95
CA ASN A 251 -17.85 -6.89 18.55
C ASN A 251 -19.27 -6.35 18.62
N HIS A 252 -20.27 -7.16 18.22
CA HIS A 252 -21.68 -6.80 18.37
C HIS A 252 -22.08 -6.73 19.85
N LEU A 253 -21.66 -7.70 20.65
CA LEU A 253 -22.02 -7.76 22.08
C LEU A 253 -21.46 -6.54 22.84
N GLN A 254 -20.21 -6.18 22.56
CA GLN A 254 -19.51 -5.11 23.26
C GLN A 254 -19.86 -3.70 22.75
N TYR A 255 -19.90 -3.53 21.40
CA TYR A 255 -20.00 -2.20 20.77
C TYR A 255 -21.31 -1.97 20.00
N ARG A 256 -22.22 -2.98 19.93
CA ARG A 256 -23.45 -2.95 19.12
C ARG A 256 -23.18 -2.66 17.63
N HIS A 257 -22.01 -3.06 17.16
CA HIS A 257 -21.57 -2.92 15.77
C HIS A 257 -21.00 -4.25 15.25
N PRO A 258 -21.39 -4.71 14.06
CA PRO A 258 -22.55 -4.30 13.24
C PRO A 258 -23.88 -4.37 14.03
N ARG A 259 -24.89 -3.62 13.59
CA ARG A 259 -26.20 -3.59 14.31
C ARG A 259 -26.89 -4.94 14.34
N ARG A 260 -26.69 -5.78 13.31
CA ARG A 260 -27.28 -7.11 13.18
C ARG A 260 -26.22 -8.17 13.44
N GLN A 261 -26.55 -9.14 14.30
CA GLN A 261 -25.67 -10.24 14.64
C GLN A 261 -25.32 -11.13 13.45
N GLU A 262 -26.22 -11.25 12.47
CA GLU A 262 -26.04 -12.05 11.25
C GLU A 262 -24.83 -11.59 10.42
N PHE A 263 -24.37 -10.34 10.60
CA PHE A 263 -23.17 -9.79 9.96
C PHE A 263 -21.89 -10.02 10.78
N CYS A 264 -21.98 -10.80 11.86
CA CYS A 264 -20.86 -11.21 12.68
C CYS A 264 -20.60 -12.70 12.55
N LEU A 265 -19.34 -13.09 12.61
CA LEU A 265 -18.93 -14.50 12.72
C LEU A 265 -19.15 -15.00 14.14
N ASN A 266 -19.57 -16.25 14.31
CA ASN A 266 -19.40 -16.96 15.57
C ASN A 266 -17.93 -17.34 15.75
N HIS A 267 -17.54 -17.71 16.99
CA HIS A 267 -16.18 -18.12 17.28
C HIS A 267 -15.78 -19.35 16.43
N GLY A 268 -14.64 -19.24 15.75
CA GLY A 268 -14.11 -20.29 14.89
C GLY A 268 -14.83 -20.46 13.55
N GLU A 269 -15.98 -19.79 13.31
CA GLU A 269 -16.78 -19.99 12.11
C GLU A 269 -16.03 -19.73 10.80
N LEU A 270 -15.08 -18.76 10.81
CA LEU A 270 -14.29 -18.47 9.62
C LEU A 270 -13.43 -19.66 9.18
N LEU A 271 -12.94 -20.47 10.13
CA LEU A 271 -12.20 -21.71 9.83
C LEU A 271 -13.11 -22.75 9.16
N ASP A 272 -14.35 -22.88 9.64
CA ASP A 272 -15.33 -23.81 9.05
C ASP A 272 -15.70 -23.38 7.62
N LEU A 273 -15.98 -22.10 7.41
CA LEU A 273 -16.32 -21.54 6.09
C LEU A 273 -15.17 -21.65 5.07
N THR A 274 -13.93 -21.77 5.54
CA THR A 274 -12.73 -21.88 4.72
C THR A 274 -12.01 -23.22 4.85
N ALA A 275 -12.69 -24.27 5.34
CA ALA A 275 -12.10 -25.59 5.63
C ALA A 275 -11.39 -26.25 4.43
N SER A 276 -11.74 -25.90 3.19
CA SER A 276 -11.05 -26.37 1.98
C SER A 276 -9.73 -25.66 1.67
N LEU A 277 -9.41 -24.57 2.38
CA LEU A 277 -8.16 -23.84 2.25
C LEU A 277 -7.14 -24.31 3.29
N ARG A 278 -5.87 -24.26 2.92
CA ARG A 278 -4.79 -24.41 3.89
C ARG A 278 -4.61 -23.08 4.64
N VAL A 279 -4.83 -23.07 5.93
CA VAL A 279 -4.66 -21.89 6.77
C VAL A 279 -3.18 -21.56 6.91
N LEU A 280 -2.80 -20.34 6.52
CA LEU A 280 -1.45 -19.78 6.67
C LEU A 280 -1.35 -18.79 7.81
N HIS A 281 -2.47 -18.15 8.15
CA HIS A 281 -2.63 -17.24 9.28
C HIS A 281 -4.08 -17.30 9.75
N TYR A 282 -4.28 -17.32 11.05
CA TYR A 282 -5.56 -17.13 11.68
C TYR A 282 -5.36 -16.45 13.02
N ASP A 283 -6.14 -15.42 13.28
CA ASP A 283 -6.22 -14.75 14.56
C ASP A 283 -7.65 -14.27 14.79
N GLU A 284 -8.17 -14.51 16.01
CA GLU A 284 -9.52 -14.11 16.38
C GLU A 284 -9.47 -13.44 17.74
N GLY A 285 -9.81 -12.17 17.81
CA GLY A 285 -9.74 -11.42 19.04
C GLY A 285 -9.88 -9.92 18.84
N LEU A 286 -9.27 -9.19 19.77
CA LEU A 286 -9.29 -7.73 19.77
C LEU A 286 -8.15 -7.19 18.89
N HIS A 287 -8.52 -6.50 17.82
CA HIS A 287 -7.59 -5.90 16.88
C HIS A 287 -7.78 -4.38 16.82
N GLU A 288 -6.84 -3.70 16.20
CA GLU A 288 -6.92 -2.27 15.93
C GLU A 288 -7.92 -1.99 14.81
N GLY A 289 -8.89 -1.11 15.07
CA GLY A 289 -9.95 -0.77 14.14
C GLY A 289 -9.51 0.10 12.96
N HIS A 290 -10.46 0.45 12.10
CA HIS A 290 -10.24 1.14 10.83
C HIS A 290 -9.51 2.49 10.94
N HIS A 291 -9.65 3.20 12.05
CA HIS A 291 -9.16 4.57 12.22
C HIS A 291 -8.05 4.69 13.27
N GLY A 292 -7.43 3.56 13.66
CA GLY A 292 -6.24 3.55 14.53
C GLY A 292 -6.48 3.94 16.00
N SER A 293 -7.71 4.33 16.39
CA SER A 293 -8.03 4.77 17.74
C SER A 293 -9.02 3.86 18.48
N GLU A 294 -9.70 2.99 17.77
CA GLU A 294 -10.70 2.07 18.35
C GLU A 294 -10.25 0.62 18.15
N SER A 295 -10.43 -0.19 19.18
CA SER A 295 -10.22 -1.62 19.08
C SER A 295 -11.53 -2.29 18.66
N VAL A 296 -11.44 -3.33 17.81
CA VAL A 296 -12.57 -4.10 17.29
C VAL A 296 -12.31 -5.60 17.45
N HIS A 297 -13.36 -6.36 17.72
CA HIS A 297 -13.26 -7.82 17.72
C HIS A 297 -13.50 -8.35 16.31
N THR A 298 -12.44 -8.90 15.70
CA THR A 298 -12.48 -9.48 14.35
C THR A 298 -11.88 -10.88 14.33
N ALA A 299 -12.20 -11.65 13.28
CA ALA A 299 -11.44 -12.82 12.87
C ALA A 299 -10.69 -12.47 11.59
N GLN A 300 -9.41 -12.80 11.56
CA GLN A 300 -8.46 -12.56 10.47
C GLN A 300 -7.94 -13.88 9.93
N LEU A 301 -7.95 -14.08 8.63
CA LEU A 301 -7.49 -15.31 7.99
C LEU A 301 -6.72 -15.02 6.69
N VAL A 302 -5.59 -15.73 6.52
CA VAL A 302 -4.97 -15.95 5.21
C VAL A 302 -5.06 -17.44 4.91
N GLY A 303 -5.85 -17.80 3.90
CA GLY A 303 -6.05 -19.16 3.44
C GLY A 303 -5.50 -19.36 2.04
N LEU A 304 -4.75 -20.44 1.82
CA LEU A 304 -4.20 -20.85 0.52
C LEU A 304 -5.08 -21.94 -0.12
N LYS A 305 -5.53 -21.74 -1.36
CA LYS A 305 -6.17 -22.80 -2.14
C LYS A 305 -5.12 -23.85 -2.52
N PRO A 306 -5.26 -25.11 -2.07
CA PRO A 306 -4.28 -26.15 -2.39
C PRO A 306 -4.14 -26.35 -3.90
N PHE A 307 -2.95 -26.73 -4.35
CA PHE A 307 -2.79 -27.27 -5.68
C PHE A 307 -3.50 -28.62 -5.74
N LEU A 308 -4.28 -28.86 -6.79
CA LEU A 308 -4.80 -30.21 -7.03
C LEU A 308 -3.62 -31.15 -7.10
N ALA A 309 -3.62 -32.22 -6.29
CA ALA A 309 -2.65 -33.27 -6.42
C ALA A 309 -2.73 -33.79 -7.86
N ARG A 310 -1.61 -33.74 -8.60
CA ARG A 310 -1.55 -34.45 -9.89
C ARG A 310 -1.88 -35.89 -9.57
N SER A 311 -3.02 -36.38 -10.04
CA SER A 311 -3.27 -37.80 -10.08
C SER A 311 -2.10 -38.40 -10.86
N SER A 312 -1.24 -39.11 -10.15
CA SER A 312 -0.18 -39.88 -10.81
C SER A 312 -0.85 -40.88 -11.75
N PRO A 313 -0.39 -41.04 -13.00
CA PRO A 313 -0.94 -41.94 -13.96
C PRO A 313 -0.77 -43.39 -13.51
#